data_e49712d971b05a99b0a4713fa48bf721
#
_entry.id   e49712d971b05a99b0a4713fa48bf721
#
_cell.length_a   1.000
_cell.length_b   1.000
_cell.length_c   1.000
_cell.angle_alpha   90.00
_cell.angle_beta   90.00
_cell.angle_gamma   90.00
#
_symmetry.space_group_name_H-M   'P 1'
#
loop_
_entity.id
_entity.type
_entity.pdbx_description
1 polymer ?
#
loop_
_entity_poly.entity_id
_entity_poly.type
_entity_poly.pdbx_seq_one_letter_code
_entity_poly.pdbx_strand_id
1 'polypeptide(L)'
;MTNTIYIHQQEKAQSFTKLPNFLFEAPTYQPLSNEAKILYAYILRRTDLSRKNGWADEYGRIYLYYPINEVVELLHCGRQKAVNTLRELQYAGLVEIKKQGCGKPNRIYPLFYESGTNH
;
A
#
# COMPACT_ATOMS: atom_id res chain seq x y z
N MET A 1 30.34 -8.39 -19.66
CA MET A 1 29.66 -7.11 -19.93
C MET A 1 28.94 -6.64 -18.69
N THR A 2 29.14 -5.40 -18.31
CA THR A 2 28.50 -4.90 -17.10
C THR A 2 27.30 -4.05 -17.46
N ASN A 3 26.33 -4.00 -16.54
CA ASN A 3 25.15 -3.15 -16.68
C ASN A 3 25.26 -1.96 -15.74
N THR A 4 26.48 -1.47 -15.55
CA THR A 4 26.74 -0.31 -14.70
C THR A 4 26.06 0.92 -15.28
N ILE A 5 25.42 1.71 -14.43
CA ILE A 5 24.80 2.95 -14.84
C ILE A 5 25.86 4.05 -14.81
N TYR A 6 26.02 4.75 -15.92
CA TYR A 6 26.99 5.84 -16.06
C TYR A 6 26.32 7.17 -15.88
N ILE A 7 27.06 8.15 -15.35
CA ILE A 7 26.51 9.46 -14.98
C ILE A 7 25.84 10.22 -16.13
N HIS A 8 26.29 10.03 -17.36
CA HIS A 8 25.71 10.72 -18.51
C HIS A 8 24.72 9.88 -19.31
N GLN A 9 24.39 8.71 -18.80
CA GLN A 9 23.51 7.79 -19.48
C GLN A 9 22.06 8.17 -19.25
N GLN A 10 21.26 8.17 -20.30
CA GLN A 10 19.83 8.36 -20.18
C GLN A 10 19.21 7.04 -19.77
N GLU A 11 18.37 7.10 -18.73
CA GLU A 11 17.68 5.92 -18.29
C GLU A 11 16.42 5.70 -19.12
N LYS A 12 16.13 4.44 -19.40
CA LYS A 12 14.85 4.09 -20.00
C LYS A 12 13.76 4.25 -18.95
N ALA A 13 12.60 4.71 -19.42
CA ALA A 13 11.45 4.81 -18.53
C ALA A 13 11.11 3.43 -17.95
N GLN A 14 10.94 3.35 -16.67
CA GLN A 14 10.59 2.12 -15.96
C GLN A 14 9.37 2.34 -15.10
N SER A 15 8.56 1.30 -15.00
CA SER A 15 7.50 1.30 -14.02
C SER A 15 8.10 1.02 -12.64
N PHE A 16 7.72 1.79 -11.66
CA PHE A 16 8.18 1.53 -10.29
C PHE A 16 7.12 1.96 -9.30
N THR A 17 7.24 1.46 -8.09
CA THR A 17 6.34 1.79 -6.98
C THR A 17 7.13 2.56 -5.94
N LYS A 18 6.60 3.69 -5.51
CA LYS A 18 7.27 4.54 -4.52
C LYS A 18 7.09 3.95 -3.12
N LEU A 19 8.17 3.91 -2.37
CA LEU A 19 8.16 3.43 -1.01
C LEU A 19 8.34 4.63 -0.06
N PRO A 20 7.29 5.05 0.63
CA PRO A 20 7.37 6.26 1.46
C PRO A 20 8.40 6.15 2.57
N ASN A 21 9.19 7.19 2.72
CA ASN A 21 10.25 7.21 3.72
C ASN A 21 9.73 7.11 5.15
N PHE A 22 8.55 7.65 5.44
CA PHE A 22 8.03 7.62 6.81
C PHE A 22 7.87 6.22 7.37
N LEU A 23 7.70 5.23 6.50
CA LEU A 23 7.56 3.83 6.94
C LEU A 23 8.84 3.34 7.63
N PHE A 24 9.98 3.95 7.31
CA PHE A 24 11.27 3.55 7.86
C PHE A 24 11.79 4.55 8.87
N GLU A 25 11.35 5.79 8.82
CA GLU A 25 11.89 6.86 9.65
C GLU A 25 11.03 7.20 10.85
N ALA A 26 9.71 7.11 10.71
CA ALA A 26 8.81 7.45 11.81
C ALA A 26 8.77 6.31 12.82
N PRO A 27 9.03 6.59 14.11
CA PRO A 27 9.06 5.53 15.13
C PRO A 27 7.78 4.71 15.21
N THR A 28 6.65 5.32 14.92
CA THR A 28 5.36 4.65 14.96
C THR A 28 5.27 3.50 13.95
N TYR A 29 5.92 3.66 12.79
CA TYR A 29 5.79 2.69 11.72
C TYR A 29 7.02 1.80 11.52
N GLN A 30 8.15 2.14 12.17
CA GLN A 30 9.34 1.31 12.08
C GLN A 30 9.11 -0.16 12.43
N PRO A 31 8.26 -0.49 13.44
CA PRO A 31 8.03 -1.88 13.80
C PRO A 31 7.24 -2.70 12.78
N LEU A 32 6.63 -2.07 11.80
CA LEU A 32 5.93 -2.81 10.76
C LEU A 32 6.87 -3.75 10.03
N SER A 33 6.37 -4.91 9.63
CA SER A 33 7.16 -5.83 8.82
C SER A 33 7.48 -5.20 7.48
N ASN A 34 8.53 -5.66 6.84
CA ASN A 34 8.87 -5.18 5.51
C ASN A 34 7.77 -5.52 4.51
N GLU A 35 7.13 -6.67 4.67
CA GLU A 35 6.01 -7.06 3.82
C GLU A 35 4.85 -6.06 3.93
N ALA A 36 4.56 -5.60 5.15
CA ALA A 36 3.50 -4.61 5.35
C ALA A 36 3.86 -3.28 4.69
N LYS A 37 5.11 -2.88 4.78
CA LYS A 37 5.57 -1.64 4.14
C LYS A 37 5.46 -1.73 2.62
N ILE A 38 5.83 -2.86 2.05
CA ILE A 38 5.70 -3.10 0.61
C ILE A 38 4.23 -3.08 0.20
N LEU A 39 3.39 -3.78 0.95
CA LEU A 39 1.96 -3.81 0.64
C LEU A 39 1.37 -2.41 0.67
N TYR A 40 1.73 -1.61 1.66
CA TYR A 40 1.22 -0.24 1.76
C TYR A 40 1.63 0.60 0.54
N ALA A 41 2.86 0.44 0.07
CA ALA A 41 3.32 1.15 -1.14
C ALA A 41 2.45 0.79 -2.35
N TYR A 42 2.09 -0.48 -2.50
CA TYR A 42 1.22 -0.91 -3.60
C TYR A 42 -0.23 -0.45 -3.39
N ILE A 43 -0.68 -0.35 -2.15
CA ILE A 43 -2.00 0.21 -1.85
C ILE A 43 -2.04 1.69 -2.26
N LEU A 44 -0.99 2.45 -1.97
CA LEU A 44 -0.91 3.85 -2.39
C LEU A 44 -0.92 3.99 -3.90
N ARG A 45 -0.27 3.08 -4.60
CA ARG A 45 -0.28 3.08 -6.06
C ARG A 45 -1.70 2.88 -6.59
N ARG A 46 -2.45 1.94 -6.03
CA ARG A 46 -3.86 1.73 -6.40
C ARG A 46 -4.73 2.91 -6.00
N THR A 47 -4.38 3.59 -4.93
CA THR A 47 -5.10 4.79 -4.50
C THR A 47 -5.08 5.84 -5.61
N ASP A 48 -3.94 6.03 -6.25
CA ASP A 48 -3.83 6.98 -7.33
C ASP A 48 -4.70 6.59 -8.52
N LEU A 49 -4.76 5.30 -8.84
CA LEU A 49 -5.63 4.81 -9.91
C LEU A 49 -7.10 4.99 -9.56
N SER A 50 -7.46 4.71 -8.30
CA SER A 50 -8.84 4.89 -7.83
C SER A 50 -9.26 6.35 -7.92
N ARG A 51 -8.36 7.26 -7.55
CA ARG A 51 -8.63 8.69 -7.66
C ARG A 51 -8.89 9.10 -9.10
N LYS A 52 -8.08 8.60 -10.03
CA LYS A 52 -8.26 8.90 -11.45
C LYS A 52 -9.55 8.33 -11.99
N ASN A 53 -9.99 7.17 -11.47
CA ASN A 53 -11.20 6.50 -11.92
C ASN A 53 -12.44 6.97 -11.18
N GLY A 54 -12.29 7.88 -10.22
CA GLY A 54 -13.43 8.38 -9.46
C GLY A 54 -14.01 7.40 -8.47
N TRP A 55 -13.23 6.43 -7.99
CA TRP A 55 -13.71 5.44 -7.03
C TRP A 55 -13.74 6.04 -5.63
N ALA A 56 -14.86 6.67 -5.31
CA ALA A 56 -15.08 7.27 -4.00
C ALA A 56 -16.47 6.88 -3.50
N ASP A 57 -16.61 6.83 -2.19
CA ASP A 57 -17.91 6.53 -1.60
C ASP A 57 -18.78 7.79 -1.55
N GLU A 58 -19.95 7.68 -0.95
CA GLU A 58 -20.92 8.79 -0.89
C GLU A 58 -20.40 10.00 -0.10
N TYR A 59 -19.37 9.81 0.70
CA TYR A 59 -18.74 10.90 1.45
C TYR A 59 -17.49 11.46 0.77
N GLY A 60 -17.16 10.97 -0.41
CA GLY A 60 -15.98 11.42 -1.13
C GLY A 60 -14.70 10.72 -0.70
N ARG A 61 -14.78 9.66 0.10
CA ARG A 61 -13.59 8.96 0.57
C ARG A 61 -13.14 7.95 -0.48
N ILE A 62 -11.87 8.00 -0.84
CA ILE A 62 -11.31 7.09 -1.85
C ILE A 62 -11.16 5.70 -1.25
N TYR A 63 -11.57 4.69 -2.00
CA TYR A 63 -11.39 3.30 -1.61
C TYR A 63 -10.87 2.49 -2.77
N LEU A 64 -10.32 1.33 -2.45
CA LEU A 64 -9.81 0.40 -3.44
C LEU A 64 -10.08 -1.02 -2.99
N TYR A 65 -9.83 -1.95 -3.90
CA TYR A 65 -9.91 -3.37 -3.61
C TYR A 65 -8.52 -3.96 -3.75
N TYR A 66 -8.17 -4.82 -2.81
CA TYR A 66 -6.93 -5.59 -2.89
C TYR A 66 -7.23 -6.99 -2.36
N PRO A 67 -7.78 -7.86 -3.21
CA PRO A 67 -8.16 -9.21 -2.77
C PRO A 67 -6.97 -9.97 -2.21
N ILE A 68 -7.23 -10.84 -1.24
CA ILE A 68 -6.17 -11.58 -0.57
C ILE A 68 -5.33 -12.39 -1.56
N ASN A 69 -5.94 -12.94 -2.60
CA ASN A 69 -5.18 -13.69 -3.61
C ASN A 69 -4.12 -12.81 -4.29
N GLU A 70 -4.42 -11.53 -4.49
CA GLU A 70 -3.46 -10.61 -5.09
C GLU A 70 -2.36 -10.25 -4.12
N VAL A 71 -2.67 -10.16 -2.84
CA VAL A 71 -1.63 -9.95 -1.81
C VAL A 71 -0.69 -11.15 -1.75
N VAL A 72 -1.26 -12.35 -1.82
CA VAL A 72 -0.47 -13.60 -1.87
C VAL A 72 0.50 -13.56 -3.05
N GLU A 73 0.01 -13.19 -4.22
CA GLU A 73 0.87 -13.12 -5.41
C GLU A 73 1.92 -12.03 -5.29
N LEU A 74 1.55 -10.88 -4.78
CA LEU A 74 2.48 -9.75 -4.62
C LEU A 74 3.62 -10.12 -3.68
N LEU A 75 3.30 -10.70 -2.53
CA LEU A 75 4.28 -10.93 -1.47
C LEU A 75 4.92 -12.32 -1.54
N HIS A 76 4.47 -13.17 -2.48
CA HIS A 76 4.95 -14.55 -2.59
C HIS A 76 4.86 -15.28 -1.25
N CYS A 77 3.70 -15.23 -0.63
CA CYS A 77 3.50 -15.79 0.71
C CYS A 77 2.21 -16.61 0.74
N GLY A 78 1.98 -17.29 1.86
CA GLY A 78 0.74 -18.03 2.05
C GLY A 78 -0.41 -17.10 2.39
N ARG A 79 -1.62 -17.66 2.34
CA ARG A 79 -2.84 -16.88 2.57
C ARG A 79 -2.89 -16.27 3.98
N GLN A 80 -2.51 -17.05 5.00
CA GLN A 80 -2.54 -16.56 6.37
C GLN A 80 -1.59 -15.38 6.57
N LYS A 81 -0.41 -15.46 5.97
CA LYS A 81 0.55 -14.36 6.02
C LYS A 81 0.00 -13.11 5.34
N ALA A 82 -0.67 -13.30 4.20
CA ALA A 82 -1.26 -12.17 3.47
C ALA A 82 -2.33 -11.48 4.32
N VAL A 83 -3.21 -12.26 4.96
CA VAL A 83 -4.25 -11.73 5.83
C VAL A 83 -3.63 -10.97 7.01
N ASN A 84 -2.60 -11.57 7.64
CA ASN A 84 -1.94 -10.94 8.78
C ASN A 84 -1.22 -9.65 8.40
N THR A 85 -0.63 -9.63 7.21
CA THR A 85 0.08 -8.45 6.71
C THR A 85 -0.90 -7.28 6.50
N LEU A 86 -2.04 -7.56 5.91
CA LEU A 86 -3.06 -6.53 5.72
C LEU A 86 -3.59 -6.03 7.07
N ARG A 87 -3.81 -6.94 8.03
CA ARG A 87 -4.22 -6.55 9.37
C ARG A 87 -3.18 -5.68 10.06
N GLU A 88 -1.93 -5.95 9.83
CA GLU A 88 -0.83 -5.16 10.40
C GLU A 88 -0.98 -3.69 10.01
N LEU A 89 -1.32 -3.43 8.74
CA LEU A 89 -1.55 -2.07 8.27
C LEU A 89 -2.78 -1.44 8.92
N GLN A 90 -3.82 -2.24 9.14
CA GLN A 90 -5.02 -1.75 9.80
C GLN A 90 -4.72 -1.37 11.26
N TYR A 91 -3.99 -2.21 11.98
CA TYR A 91 -3.60 -1.90 13.35
C TYR A 91 -2.72 -0.66 13.44
N ALA A 92 -1.88 -0.44 12.45
CA ALA A 92 -1.03 0.74 12.42
C ALA A 92 -1.78 2.01 12.03
N GLY A 93 -3.05 1.90 11.65
CA GLY A 93 -3.83 3.08 11.25
C GLY A 93 -3.52 3.59 9.86
N LEU A 94 -2.92 2.76 9.01
CA LEU A 94 -2.61 3.17 7.64
C LEU A 94 -3.69 2.79 6.63
N VAL A 95 -4.56 1.84 6.98
CA VAL A 95 -5.74 1.50 6.18
C VAL A 95 -6.91 1.20 7.10
N GLU A 96 -8.11 1.37 6.58
CA GLU A 96 -9.33 0.92 7.22
C GLU A 96 -9.98 -0.08 6.28
N ILE A 97 -10.39 -1.23 6.79
CA ILE A 97 -11.00 -2.28 5.98
C ILE A 97 -12.47 -2.35 6.32
N LYS A 98 -13.31 -2.21 5.29
CA LYS A 98 -14.75 -2.32 5.47
C LYS A 98 -15.31 -3.50 4.71
N LYS A 99 -16.01 -4.37 5.43
CA LYS A 99 -16.70 -5.49 4.81
C LYS A 99 -18.00 -5.00 4.21
N GLN A 100 -18.28 -5.45 3.00
CA GLN A 100 -19.52 -5.06 2.30
C GLN A 100 -20.60 -6.10 2.38
N GLY A 101 -20.32 -7.25 2.96
CA GLY A 101 -21.29 -8.33 3.09
C GLY A 101 -20.90 -9.55 2.28
N CYS A 102 -21.77 -10.55 2.29
CA CYS A 102 -21.50 -11.84 1.71
C CYS A 102 -21.30 -11.72 0.20
N GLY A 103 -20.24 -12.32 -0.31
CA GLY A 103 -19.99 -12.34 -1.75
C GLY A 103 -19.43 -11.07 -2.34
N LYS A 104 -19.20 -10.04 -1.53
CA LYS A 104 -18.61 -8.78 -2.01
C LYS A 104 -17.21 -8.60 -1.45
N PRO A 105 -16.29 -8.03 -2.25
CA PRO A 105 -14.95 -7.78 -1.75
C PRO A 105 -14.94 -6.70 -0.68
N ASN A 106 -13.97 -6.75 0.22
CA ASN A 106 -13.81 -5.72 1.23
C ASN A 106 -13.27 -4.45 0.59
N ARG A 107 -13.80 -3.31 1.03
CA ARG A 107 -13.23 -2.02 0.65
C ARG A 107 -12.05 -1.69 1.54
N ILE A 108 -10.98 -1.19 0.94
CA ILE A 108 -9.82 -0.72 1.68
C ILE A 108 -9.75 0.78 1.50
N TYR A 109 -9.79 1.49 2.63
CA TYR A 109 -9.66 2.94 2.65
C TYR A 109 -8.25 3.29 3.11
N PRO A 110 -7.41 3.84 2.22
CA PRO A 110 -6.09 4.29 2.67
C PRO A 110 -6.24 5.52 3.54
N LEU A 111 -5.43 5.60 4.58
CA LEU A 111 -5.48 6.69 5.53
C LEU A 111 -4.19 7.49 5.44
N PHE A 112 -4.26 8.77 5.80
CA PHE A 112 -3.06 9.57 5.88
C PHE A 112 -2.24 9.11 7.08
N TYR A 113 -0.92 9.10 6.91
CA TYR A 113 -0.08 8.81 8.04
C TYR A 113 -0.05 10.05 8.94
N GLU A 114 0.06 9.81 10.24
CA GLU A 114 0.17 10.90 11.18
C GLU A 114 1.62 11.19 11.46
N SER A 115 2.02 12.44 11.22
CA SER A 115 3.41 12.79 11.39
C SER A 115 3.82 12.90 12.84
N GLY A 116 2.90 13.01 13.73
CA GLY A 116 3.22 13.14 15.14
C GLY A 116 3.82 14.47 15.52
N THR A 117 4.15 15.29 14.55
CA THR A 117 4.70 16.54 14.87
C THR A 117 3.79 17.60 14.51
N ASN A 118 2.64 17.34 14.36
CA ASN A 118 1.83 18.26 13.99
C ASN A 118 1.70 19.29 14.65
N HIS A 119 2.15 19.92 14.61
CA HIS A 119 2.09 21.05 15.16
C HIS A 119 2.44 21.43 16.11
#